data_218c3a492407db994c73b8bdea89b5d4
#
_entry.id   218c3a492407db994c73b8bdea89b5d4
#
_cell.length_a   1.000
_cell.length_b   1.000
_cell.length_c   1.000
_cell.angle_alpha   90.00
_cell.angle_beta   90.00
_cell.angle_gamma   90.00
#
_symmetry.space_group_name_H-M   'P 1'
#
loop_
_entity.id
_entity.type
_entity.pdbx_description
1 polymer ?
#
loop_
_entity_poly.entity_id
_entity_poly.type
_entity_poly.pdbx_seq_one_letter_code
_entity_poly.pdbx_strand_id
1 'polypeptide(L)'
;MKRSTNNLINSIALSSGLVLFAMPVFSALPPTQVGKCTDTFIQDVGARLSDGSTGAPIEGSGTSVTLTNGIYLVSYDEVAPLKNSKVGERVKLCLLSLPRNCPSGDNRGRFYSLFNYRTRQTVKLLDSQHLCGEA
;
A
#
# COMPACT_ATOMS: atom_id res chain seq x y z
N MET A 1 24.08 -65.30 -41.71
CA MET A 1 23.09 -64.86 -40.71
C MET A 1 23.72 -63.78 -39.79
N LYS A 2 23.38 -62.49 -39.98
CA LYS A 2 23.82 -61.43 -39.08
C LYS A 2 22.57 -60.88 -38.35
N ARG A 3 22.53 -61.09 -37.05
CA ARG A 3 21.51 -60.52 -36.20
C ARG A 3 21.93 -59.08 -35.85
N SER A 4 21.16 -58.13 -36.26
CA SER A 4 21.28 -56.73 -35.84
C SER A 4 20.48 -56.54 -34.56
N THR A 5 21.12 -56.15 -33.47
CA THR A 5 20.50 -55.76 -32.20
C THR A 5 20.39 -54.27 -32.18
N ASN A 6 19.16 -53.75 -32.32
CA ASN A 6 18.85 -52.34 -32.14
C ASN A 6 18.75 -52.04 -30.65
N ASN A 7 19.69 -51.28 -30.12
CA ASN A 7 19.56 -50.65 -28.79
C ASN A 7 18.72 -49.41 -28.88
N LEU A 8 17.50 -49.49 -28.37
CA LEU A 8 16.66 -48.33 -28.09
C LEU A 8 17.14 -47.66 -26.79
N ILE A 9 17.76 -46.51 -26.93
CA ILE A 9 18.10 -45.65 -25.79
C ILE A 9 16.87 -44.84 -25.47
N ASN A 10 16.17 -45.17 -24.36
CA ASN A 10 15.08 -44.37 -23.78
C ASN A 10 15.69 -43.16 -23.09
N SER A 11 15.60 -42.00 -23.72
CA SER A 11 15.91 -40.74 -23.09
C SER A 11 14.73 -40.29 -22.21
N ILE A 12 14.87 -40.46 -20.90
CA ILE A 12 13.94 -39.90 -19.92
C ILE A 12 14.30 -38.42 -19.74
N ALA A 13 13.49 -37.54 -20.30
CA ALA A 13 13.60 -36.10 -20.04
C ALA A 13 12.98 -35.80 -18.66
N LEU A 14 13.81 -35.52 -17.65
CA LEU A 14 13.38 -34.97 -16.39
C LEU A 14 13.05 -33.48 -16.58
N SER A 15 11.79 -33.14 -16.72
CA SER A 15 11.33 -31.78 -16.65
C SER A 15 11.23 -31.34 -15.17
N SER A 16 12.25 -30.61 -14.68
CA SER A 16 12.25 -29.97 -13.37
C SER A 16 11.27 -28.80 -13.40
N GLY A 17 10.03 -29.01 -12.96
CA GLY A 17 9.06 -27.95 -12.77
C GLY A 17 9.48 -27.08 -11.60
N LEU A 18 9.83 -25.81 -11.88
CA LEU A 18 10.08 -24.80 -10.87
C LEU A 18 8.74 -24.38 -10.24
N VAL A 19 8.42 -24.89 -9.06
CA VAL A 19 7.23 -24.49 -8.30
C VAL A 19 7.55 -23.17 -7.61
N LEU A 20 7.07 -22.06 -8.17
CA LEU A 20 7.10 -20.75 -7.54
C LEU A 20 6.04 -20.72 -6.43
N PHE A 21 6.46 -20.86 -5.17
CA PHE A 21 5.60 -20.60 -4.03
C PHE A 21 5.39 -19.08 -3.90
N ALA A 22 4.19 -18.60 -4.25
CA ALA A 22 3.76 -17.26 -3.90
C ALA A 22 3.58 -17.21 -2.38
N MET A 23 4.52 -16.57 -1.66
CA MET A 23 4.36 -16.32 -0.24
C MET A 23 3.29 -15.23 -0.06
N PRO A 24 2.29 -15.44 0.83
CA PRO A 24 1.34 -14.38 1.15
C PRO A 24 2.10 -13.20 1.76
N VAL A 25 1.98 -12.03 1.15
CA VAL A 25 2.52 -10.79 1.70
C VAL A 25 1.57 -10.36 2.81
N PHE A 26 1.91 -10.68 4.06
CA PHE A 26 1.17 -10.16 5.20
C PHE A 26 1.50 -8.68 5.36
N SER A 27 0.51 -7.82 5.20
CA SER A 27 0.64 -6.42 5.57
C SER A 27 0.68 -6.32 7.09
N ALA A 28 1.70 -5.66 7.64
CA ALA A 28 1.82 -5.48 9.08
C ALA A 28 0.71 -4.55 9.60
N LEU A 29 0.23 -4.80 10.82
CA LEU A 29 -0.80 -3.97 11.46
C LEU A 29 -0.37 -2.50 11.56
N PRO A 30 -1.32 -1.55 11.50
CA PRO A 30 -1.01 -0.14 11.71
C PRO A 30 -0.37 0.14 13.07
N PRO A 31 0.56 1.13 13.16
CA PRO A 31 1.13 1.52 14.45
C PRO A 31 0.05 2.21 15.31
N THR A 32 -0.05 1.80 16.58
CA THR A 32 -1.01 2.34 17.55
C THR A 32 -0.39 3.26 18.59
N GLN A 33 0.94 3.30 18.67
CA GLN A 33 1.69 4.13 19.60
C GLN A 33 2.49 5.20 18.86
N VAL A 34 2.48 6.43 19.37
CA VAL A 34 3.28 7.54 18.83
C VAL A 34 4.75 7.16 18.80
N GLY A 35 5.42 7.45 17.68
CA GLY A 35 6.81 7.12 17.41
C GLY A 35 7.05 5.70 16.88
N LYS A 36 6.01 4.83 16.82
CA LYS A 36 6.14 3.51 16.21
C LYS A 36 5.85 3.56 14.72
N CYS A 37 6.53 2.68 13.99
CA CYS A 37 6.42 2.56 12.54
C CYS A 37 6.14 1.12 12.13
N THR A 38 5.54 0.95 10.97
CA THR A 38 5.33 -0.34 10.31
C THR A 38 5.57 -0.20 8.81
N ASP A 39 6.00 -1.27 8.17
CA ASP A 39 6.08 -1.34 6.71
C ASP A 39 4.77 -1.89 6.16
N THR A 40 4.32 -1.29 5.07
CA THR A 40 3.10 -1.65 4.36
C THR A 40 3.26 -1.31 2.87
N PHE A 41 2.20 -1.44 2.09
CA PHE A 41 2.23 -1.17 0.65
C PHE A 41 1.11 -0.22 0.25
N ILE A 42 1.32 0.53 -0.82
CA ILE A 42 0.28 1.37 -1.42
C ILE A 42 -0.75 0.46 -2.10
N GLN A 43 -1.99 0.54 -1.66
CA GLN A 43 -3.13 -0.16 -2.25
C GLN A 43 -3.79 0.70 -3.32
N ASP A 44 -3.94 2.01 -3.06
CA ASP A 44 -4.49 2.99 -3.97
C ASP A 44 -3.89 4.37 -3.69
N VAL A 45 -3.73 5.19 -4.72
CA VAL A 45 -3.25 6.56 -4.62
C VAL A 45 -3.84 7.41 -5.74
N GLY A 46 -4.34 8.61 -5.40
CA GLY A 46 -4.97 9.47 -6.39
C GLY A 46 -5.51 10.78 -5.83
N ALA A 47 -6.44 11.37 -6.56
CA ALA A 47 -7.15 12.56 -6.11
C ALA A 47 -8.00 12.26 -4.87
N ARG A 48 -8.14 13.25 -3.98
CA ARG A 48 -8.94 13.12 -2.75
C ARG A 48 -10.42 12.83 -3.06
N LEU A 49 -10.97 13.44 -4.08
CA LEU A 49 -12.36 13.27 -4.49
C LEU A 49 -12.46 12.64 -5.89
N SER A 50 -13.54 11.91 -6.09
CA SER A 50 -13.96 11.41 -7.40
C SER A 50 -15.41 11.80 -7.67
N ASP A 51 -15.73 11.95 -8.95
CA ASP A 51 -17.12 12.19 -9.39
C ASP A 51 -17.99 10.98 -9.05
N GLY A 52 -19.10 11.23 -8.35
CA GLY A 52 -19.98 10.16 -7.85
C GLY A 52 -20.72 9.37 -8.95
N SER A 53 -20.81 9.92 -10.17
CA SER A 53 -21.51 9.27 -11.28
C SER A 53 -20.58 8.51 -12.21
N THR A 54 -19.37 9.01 -12.41
CA THR A 54 -18.38 8.46 -13.36
C THR A 54 -17.22 7.76 -12.69
N GLY A 55 -16.96 8.03 -11.40
CA GLY A 55 -15.76 7.58 -10.69
C GLY A 55 -14.48 8.31 -11.12
N ALA A 56 -14.57 9.29 -12.01
CA ALA A 56 -13.40 10.04 -12.47
C ALA A 56 -12.78 10.88 -11.35
N PRO A 57 -11.46 10.96 -11.23
CA PRO A 57 -10.80 11.82 -10.25
C PRO A 57 -11.11 13.29 -10.49
N ILE A 58 -11.38 14.04 -9.41
CA ILE A 58 -11.57 15.49 -9.46
C ILE A 58 -10.22 16.16 -9.23
N GLU A 59 -9.62 16.66 -10.31
CA GLU A 59 -8.34 17.35 -10.28
C GLU A 59 -8.39 18.57 -9.36
N GLY A 60 -7.31 18.82 -8.62
CA GLY A 60 -7.21 19.93 -7.67
C GLY A 60 -7.99 19.74 -6.36
N SER A 61 -8.64 18.59 -6.16
CA SER A 61 -9.38 18.32 -4.92
C SER A 61 -8.49 17.92 -3.74
N GLY A 62 -7.19 17.74 -3.96
CA GLY A 62 -6.24 17.20 -3.00
C GLY A 62 -5.79 15.80 -3.35
N THR A 63 -5.10 15.14 -2.43
CA THR A 63 -4.51 13.81 -2.64
C THR A 63 -4.93 12.84 -1.55
N SER A 64 -5.14 11.58 -1.90
CA SER A 64 -5.36 10.50 -0.94
C SER A 64 -4.50 9.28 -1.26
N VAL A 65 -4.23 8.48 -0.24
CA VAL A 65 -3.56 7.19 -0.36
C VAL A 65 -4.19 6.18 0.60
N THR A 66 -4.48 5.00 0.10
CA THR A 66 -4.92 3.85 0.90
C THR A 66 -3.80 2.83 0.96
N LEU A 67 -3.54 2.29 2.14
CA LEU A 67 -2.50 1.31 2.38
C LEU A 67 -3.09 -0.08 2.59
N THR A 68 -2.34 -1.13 2.26
CA THR A 68 -2.80 -2.52 2.37
C THR A 68 -3.10 -2.95 3.81
N ASN A 69 -2.63 -2.22 4.82
CA ASN A 69 -2.97 -2.44 6.23
C ASN A 69 -4.26 -1.70 6.68
N GLY A 70 -5.02 -1.13 5.73
CA GLY A 70 -6.30 -0.49 5.97
C GLY A 70 -6.24 1.00 6.35
N ILE A 71 -5.04 1.57 6.47
CA ILE A 71 -4.92 3.01 6.74
C ILE A 71 -5.21 3.81 5.47
N TYR A 72 -6.08 4.80 5.60
CA TYR A 72 -6.36 5.85 4.63
C TYR A 72 -5.72 7.15 5.10
N LEU A 73 -5.00 7.84 4.22
CA LEU A 73 -4.39 9.13 4.49
C LEU A 73 -4.81 10.14 3.44
N VAL A 74 -4.98 11.38 3.83
CA VAL A 74 -5.58 12.40 2.97
C VAL A 74 -4.99 13.79 3.21
N SER A 75 -4.94 14.59 2.13
CA SER A 75 -4.64 16.03 2.15
C SER A 75 -5.62 16.77 1.26
N TYR A 76 -5.99 17.98 1.65
CA TYR A 76 -6.73 18.92 0.80
C TYR A 76 -5.86 19.52 -0.31
N ASP A 77 -4.55 19.48 -0.12
CA ASP A 77 -3.58 19.93 -1.11
C ASP A 77 -3.13 18.78 -2.01
N GLU A 78 -2.72 19.10 -3.22
CA GLU A 78 -2.02 18.16 -4.08
C GLU A 78 -0.60 17.93 -3.56
N VAL A 79 -0.29 16.67 -3.20
CA VAL A 79 0.97 16.26 -2.61
C VAL A 79 1.84 15.61 -3.70
N ALA A 80 2.76 16.37 -4.28
CA ALA A 80 3.61 15.92 -5.38
C ALA A 80 4.32 14.56 -5.15
N PRO A 81 4.89 14.27 -3.96
CA PRO A 81 5.47 12.96 -3.69
C PRO A 81 4.48 11.80 -3.81
N LEU A 82 3.20 12.00 -3.45
CA LEU A 82 2.16 10.98 -3.62
C LEU A 82 1.74 10.83 -5.08
N LYS A 83 1.67 11.91 -5.84
CA LYS A 83 1.38 11.86 -7.30
C LYS A 83 2.45 11.05 -8.06
N ASN A 84 3.67 11.00 -7.56
CA ASN A 84 4.76 10.20 -8.12
C ASN A 84 4.82 8.76 -7.59
N SER A 85 3.98 8.42 -6.62
CA SER A 85 3.88 7.08 -6.05
C SER A 85 2.95 6.19 -6.87
N LYS A 86 3.16 4.87 -6.77
CA LYS A 86 2.40 3.86 -7.52
C LYS A 86 1.86 2.78 -6.59
N VAL A 87 0.75 2.18 -7.01
CA VAL A 87 0.19 0.99 -6.36
C VAL A 87 1.26 -0.12 -6.28
N GLY A 88 1.32 -0.80 -5.15
CA GLY A 88 2.27 -1.89 -4.88
C GLY A 88 3.62 -1.45 -4.32
N GLU A 89 3.91 -0.15 -4.24
CA GLU A 89 5.16 0.34 -3.65
C GLU A 89 5.19 0.15 -2.14
N ARG A 90 6.35 -0.29 -1.64
CA ARG A 90 6.59 -0.42 -0.20
C ARG A 90 6.79 0.95 0.41
N VAL A 91 6.14 1.16 1.55
CA VAL A 91 6.20 2.39 2.32
C VAL A 91 6.37 2.10 3.81
N LYS A 92 7.00 3.04 4.54
CA LYS A 92 7.07 3.02 6.00
C LYS A 92 6.08 4.03 6.54
N LEU A 93 5.14 3.55 7.36
CA LEU A 93 4.12 4.35 8.03
C LEU A 93 4.50 4.51 9.50
N CYS A 94 4.63 5.76 9.97
CA CYS A 94 4.91 6.08 11.38
C CYS A 94 3.80 6.93 11.96
N LEU A 95 3.30 6.59 13.16
CA LEU A 95 2.34 7.40 13.88
C LEU A 95 3.06 8.55 14.57
N LEU A 96 2.71 9.80 14.22
CA LEU A 96 3.35 11.00 14.75
C LEU A 96 2.58 11.59 15.94
N SER A 97 1.24 11.60 15.87
CA SER A 97 0.40 12.11 16.96
C SER A 97 -0.99 11.48 16.95
N LEU A 98 -1.60 11.47 18.11
CA LEU A 98 -3.00 11.08 18.32
C LEU A 98 -3.88 12.34 18.48
N PRO A 99 -5.15 12.30 18.05
CA PRO A 99 -6.10 13.37 18.30
C PRO A 99 -6.33 13.54 19.81
N ARG A 100 -6.72 14.75 20.22
CA ARG A 100 -7.00 15.10 21.62
C ARG A 100 -8.43 15.60 21.77
N ASN A 101 -9.00 15.41 22.96
CA ASN A 101 -10.35 15.89 23.30
C ASN A 101 -11.44 15.39 22.36
N CYS A 102 -11.32 14.16 21.89
CA CYS A 102 -12.29 13.55 20.99
C CYS A 102 -13.53 13.06 21.74
N PRO A 103 -14.73 13.16 21.12
CA PRO A 103 -15.90 12.44 21.59
C PRO A 103 -15.63 10.93 21.66
N SER A 104 -16.34 10.23 22.56
CA SER A 104 -16.20 8.78 22.71
C SER A 104 -16.46 8.07 21.36
N GLY A 105 -15.51 7.22 20.97
CA GLY A 105 -15.61 6.45 19.72
C GLY A 105 -15.16 7.18 18.44
N ASP A 106 -14.87 8.49 18.51
CA ASP A 106 -14.34 9.25 17.38
C ASP A 106 -12.81 9.34 17.47
N ASN A 107 -12.12 8.62 16.62
CA ASN A 107 -10.65 8.52 16.60
C ASN A 107 -10.00 9.23 15.41
N ARG A 108 -10.76 10.05 14.67
CA ARG A 108 -10.28 10.77 13.47
C ARG A 108 -9.25 11.84 13.85
N GLY A 109 -8.25 12.03 12.99
CA GLY A 109 -7.23 13.05 13.17
C GLY A 109 -5.89 12.53 13.68
N ARG A 110 -5.62 11.24 13.50
CA ARG A 110 -4.26 10.72 13.68
C ARG A 110 -3.37 11.26 12.60
N PHE A 111 -2.17 11.66 12.98
CA PHE A 111 -1.19 12.22 12.08
C PHE A 111 -0.05 11.24 11.84
N TYR A 112 0.24 10.97 10.59
CA TYR A 112 1.25 9.99 10.17
C TYR A 112 2.32 10.62 9.29
N SER A 113 3.53 10.05 9.31
CA SER A 113 4.49 10.19 8.23
C SER A 113 4.49 8.93 7.38
N LEU A 114 4.58 9.11 6.07
CA LEU A 114 4.67 8.06 5.07
C LEU A 114 5.96 8.26 4.26
N PHE A 115 6.90 7.33 4.39
CA PHE A 115 8.15 7.31 3.62
C PHE A 115 8.05 6.27 2.51
N ASN A 116 8.23 6.69 1.26
CA ASN A 116 8.23 5.79 0.11
C ASN A 116 9.67 5.35 -0.19
N TYR A 117 9.93 4.04 -0.13
CA TYR A 117 11.27 3.47 -0.33
C TYR A 117 11.81 3.64 -1.75
N ARG A 118 10.93 3.67 -2.78
CA ARG A 118 11.35 3.88 -4.17
C ARG A 118 11.72 5.34 -4.44
N THR A 119 10.85 6.27 -4.07
CA THR A 119 11.06 7.70 -4.35
C THR A 119 11.96 8.39 -3.33
N ARG A 120 12.19 7.76 -2.17
CA ARG A 120 12.98 8.29 -1.04
C ARG A 120 12.39 9.58 -0.46
N GLN A 121 11.10 9.81 -0.62
CA GLN A 121 10.39 10.98 -0.15
C GLN A 121 9.49 10.65 1.04
N THR A 122 9.36 11.62 1.95
CA THR A 122 8.46 11.54 3.11
C THR A 122 7.37 12.58 2.98
N VAL A 123 6.14 12.16 3.26
CA VAL A 123 4.99 13.07 3.41
C VAL A 123 4.38 12.91 4.79
N LYS A 124 3.65 13.93 5.25
CA LYS A 124 2.94 13.91 6.54
C LYS A 124 1.48 14.19 6.27
N LEU A 125 0.59 13.32 6.72
CA LEU A 125 -0.82 13.33 6.38
C LEU A 125 -1.69 12.92 7.57
N LEU A 126 -2.96 13.36 7.54
CA LEU A 126 -4.00 12.91 8.45
C LEU A 126 -4.71 11.67 7.94
N ASP A 127 -5.30 10.90 8.85
CA ASP A 127 -6.09 9.70 8.53
C ASP A 127 -7.56 10.01 8.20
N SER A 128 -7.93 11.28 8.16
CA SER A 128 -9.29 11.71 7.88
C SER A 128 -9.35 13.14 7.35
N GLN A 129 -10.41 13.46 6.63
CA GLN A 129 -10.66 14.80 6.11
C GLN A 129 -11.09 15.79 7.20
N HIS A 130 -11.70 15.28 8.28
CA HIS A 130 -12.15 16.07 9.42
C HIS A 130 -11.47 15.56 10.69
N LEU A 131 -11.23 16.45 11.62
CA LEU A 131 -10.73 16.09 12.95
C LEU A 131 -11.86 15.48 13.79
N CYS A 132 -11.50 14.83 14.89
CA CYS A 132 -12.52 14.32 15.81
C CYS A 132 -13.37 15.46 16.38
N GLY A 133 -14.68 15.23 16.53
CA GLY A 133 -15.63 16.22 17.00
C GLY A 133 -16.12 17.21 15.94
N GLU A 134 -15.60 17.17 14.72
CA GLU A 134 -16.09 17.96 13.59
C GLU A 134 -17.19 17.20 12.82
N ALA A 135 -18.17 17.94 12.33
CA ALA A 135 -19.25 17.40 11.51
C ALA A 135 -18.80 17.01 10.10
#